data_c0dc79bbace4faabf06cc1d910bcb18d
#
_entry.id   c0dc79bbace4faabf06cc1d910bcb18d
#
_cell.length_a   1.000
_cell.length_b   1.000
_cell.length_c   1.000
_cell.angle_alpha   90.00
_cell.angle_beta   90.00
_cell.angle_gamma   90.00
#
_symmetry.space_group_name_H-M   'P 1'
#
loop_
_entity.id
_entity.type
_entity.pdbx_description
1 polymer ?
#
loop_
_entity_poly.entity_id
_entity_poly.type
_entity_poly.pdbx_seq_one_letter_code
_entity_poly.pdbx_strand_id
1 'polypeptide(L)'
;KNDKRDGQGTLIYSNGDKYVGDWANDQISGDGIYSYKNGDRYDGQWKNGFIHGKGTFSNSAGDVYIGEFKNNKMSGWGNYIYKNGNIYEGKWKNDKRDGQGTLSYINGDKYKGKWTKDKRIGDGTINFVNGSTYDGEWKNDYIDGYGTFNYSNGDIYEGEWKNEKKEGQGTFTYFDGDSYEGEWKSNIKNGIGAFSYINGDKYQGQWKNDKRDGTGVINYANGDKYDGHWKNDYIHGKGIFTSLAGGNYIGEWESDMKDGHGTFSYVNDDIYKGQWKNDKRGGTGVINYANGDRYDGNWKNGHIHGKGTFLNSAGDKYIGEWEKDIKEGQGKFIYSNGDR
;
A
#
# COMPACT_ATOMS: atom_id res chain seq x y z
N LYS A 1 -12.35 70.43 33.11
CA LYS A 1 -12.06 69.01 33.26
C LYS A 1 -12.72 68.32 32.07
N ASN A 2 -12.01 67.55 31.27
CA ASN A 2 -12.55 66.84 30.13
C ASN A 2 -13.51 65.77 30.67
N ASP A 3 -14.79 65.78 30.25
CA ASP A 3 -15.85 64.80 30.66
C ASP A 3 -15.66 63.44 29.97
N LYS A 4 -14.39 62.96 29.88
CA LYS A 4 -14.04 61.68 29.26
C LYS A 4 -13.98 60.58 30.31
N ARG A 5 -14.46 59.41 29.98
CA ARG A 5 -14.29 58.20 30.79
C ARG A 5 -12.82 57.79 30.81
N ASP A 6 -12.26 57.75 31.99
CA ASP A 6 -10.88 57.32 32.29
C ASP A 6 -10.90 56.48 33.56
N GLY A 7 -10.10 55.42 33.63
CA GLY A 7 -10.01 54.49 34.77
C GLY A 7 -11.04 53.38 34.71
N GLN A 8 -11.33 52.77 35.86
CA GLN A 8 -12.25 51.65 35.99
C GLN A 8 -13.72 52.11 35.90
N GLY A 9 -14.52 51.38 35.13
CA GLY A 9 -15.94 51.70 34.97
C GLY A 9 -16.81 50.53 34.50
N THR A 10 -18.15 50.73 34.70
CA THR A 10 -19.17 49.79 34.18
C THR A 10 -20.05 50.51 33.17
N LEU A 11 -20.30 49.90 32.03
CA LEU A 11 -21.25 50.38 31.04
C LEU A 11 -22.23 49.24 30.67
N ILE A 12 -23.51 49.57 30.75
CA ILE A 12 -24.61 48.71 30.26
C ILE A 12 -25.14 49.34 28.97
N TYR A 13 -25.07 48.61 27.90
CA TYR A 13 -25.55 49.08 26.59
C TYR A 13 -27.04 48.88 26.45
N SER A 14 -27.71 49.65 25.60
CA SER A 14 -29.15 49.55 25.34
C SER A 14 -29.59 48.23 24.78
N ASN A 15 -28.68 47.51 24.12
CA ASN A 15 -28.94 46.15 23.58
C ASN A 15 -28.87 45.05 24.67
N GLY A 16 -28.45 45.40 25.89
CA GLY A 16 -28.32 44.48 27.04
C GLY A 16 -26.90 43.93 27.24
N ASP A 17 -25.96 44.29 26.41
CA ASP A 17 -24.54 43.97 26.65
C ASP A 17 -24.00 44.75 27.86
N LYS A 18 -22.95 44.21 28.49
CA LYS A 18 -22.31 44.84 29.66
C LYS A 18 -20.81 44.81 29.55
N TYR A 19 -20.14 45.96 29.77
CA TYR A 19 -18.73 46.05 29.95
C TYR A 19 -18.34 46.47 31.38
N VAL A 20 -17.36 45.80 31.93
CA VAL A 20 -16.69 46.17 33.22
C VAL A 20 -15.22 46.14 33.04
N GLY A 21 -14.53 47.27 33.24
CA GLY A 21 -13.06 47.34 33.05
C GLY A 21 -12.52 48.73 32.85
N ASP A 22 -11.33 48.80 32.27
CA ASP A 22 -10.57 50.02 32.09
C ASP A 22 -11.02 50.85 30.89
N TRP A 23 -11.00 52.17 31.08
CA TRP A 23 -11.31 53.18 30.09
C TRP A 23 -10.12 54.17 29.94
N ALA A 24 -9.83 54.56 28.73
CA ALA A 24 -8.90 55.63 28.41
C ALA A 24 -9.49 56.51 27.30
N ASN A 25 -9.64 57.81 27.56
CA ASN A 25 -10.18 58.81 26.62
C ASN A 25 -11.49 58.38 25.96
N ASP A 26 -12.49 57.94 26.74
CA ASP A 26 -13.81 57.40 26.31
C ASP A 26 -13.80 56.06 25.59
N GLN A 27 -12.65 55.43 25.40
CA GLN A 27 -12.52 54.15 24.76
C GLN A 27 -12.21 53.02 25.77
N ILE A 28 -12.78 51.86 25.55
CA ILE A 28 -12.39 50.65 26.28
C ILE A 28 -10.91 50.36 26.00
N SER A 29 -10.09 50.23 27.06
CA SER A 29 -8.65 50.02 26.97
C SER A 29 -8.18 49.34 28.26
N GLY A 30 -7.02 48.65 28.24
CA GLY A 30 -6.54 47.90 29.43
C GLY A 30 -7.29 46.59 29.62
N ASP A 31 -7.51 46.17 30.86
CA ASP A 31 -8.19 44.91 31.18
C ASP A 31 -9.69 45.11 31.38
N GLY A 32 -10.50 44.17 30.90
CA GLY A 32 -11.95 44.26 31.08
C GLY A 32 -12.74 43.05 30.61
N ILE A 33 -13.96 42.99 31.16
CA ILE A 33 -14.91 41.93 30.88
C ILE A 33 -16.06 42.50 30.04
N TYR A 34 -16.32 41.87 28.89
CA TYR A 34 -17.46 42.17 28.07
C TYR A 34 -18.43 40.96 28.09
N SER A 35 -19.63 41.17 28.57
CA SER A 35 -20.69 40.15 28.58
C SER A 35 -21.73 40.53 27.55
N TYR A 36 -21.91 39.68 26.53
CA TYR A 36 -22.87 39.85 25.47
C TYR A 36 -24.25 39.34 25.92
N LYS A 37 -25.31 39.96 25.47
CA LYS A 37 -26.69 39.56 25.78
C LYS A 37 -26.99 38.11 25.35
N ASN A 38 -26.35 37.64 24.28
CA ASN A 38 -26.51 36.26 23.78
C ASN A 38 -25.84 35.19 24.66
N GLY A 39 -25.16 35.60 25.73
CA GLY A 39 -24.46 34.70 26.65
C GLY A 39 -22.96 34.53 26.34
N ASP A 40 -22.45 35.10 25.26
CA ASP A 40 -20.99 35.12 25.01
C ASP A 40 -20.28 36.02 26.05
N ARG A 41 -19.04 35.74 26.35
CA ARG A 41 -18.20 36.51 27.27
C ARG A 41 -16.78 36.59 26.81
N TYR A 42 -16.24 37.81 26.85
CA TYR A 42 -14.81 38.05 26.74
C TYR A 42 -14.25 38.62 28.05
N ASP A 43 -13.09 38.10 28.45
CA ASP A 43 -12.36 38.52 29.63
C ASP A 43 -10.89 38.67 29.26
N GLY A 44 -10.34 39.90 29.23
CA GLY A 44 -8.97 40.12 28.79
C GLY A 44 -8.68 41.53 28.34
N GLN A 45 -7.66 41.67 27.54
CA GLN A 45 -7.06 42.94 27.17
C GLN A 45 -7.77 43.63 26.01
N TRP A 46 -7.87 44.94 26.12
CA TRP A 46 -8.48 45.85 25.16
C TRP A 46 -7.54 46.95 24.72
N LYS A 47 -7.62 47.40 23.49
CA LYS A 47 -6.90 48.52 22.95
C LYS A 47 -7.76 49.33 22.02
N ASN A 48 -8.01 50.62 22.37
CA ASN A 48 -8.79 51.54 21.53
C ASN A 48 -10.16 51.00 21.13
N GLY A 49 -10.90 50.34 22.04
CA GLY A 49 -12.20 49.78 21.80
C GLY A 49 -12.20 48.38 21.13
N PHE A 50 -11.04 47.82 20.83
CA PHE A 50 -10.92 46.51 20.23
C PHE A 50 -10.35 45.49 21.21
N ILE A 51 -10.87 44.23 21.13
CA ILE A 51 -10.22 43.10 21.80
C ILE A 51 -8.79 42.96 21.23
N HIS A 52 -7.79 42.96 22.12
CA HIS A 52 -6.38 42.94 21.75
C HIS A 52 -5.55 42.28 22.84
N GLY A 53 -4.34 41.75 22.51
CA GLY A 53 -3.51 41.10 23.52
C GLY A 53 -4.06 39.74 23.97
N LYS A 54 -3.87 39.38 25.23
CA LYS A 54 -4.29 38.09 25.80
C LYS A 54 -5.70 38.20 26.40
N GLY A 55 -6.48 37.10 26.23
CA GLY A 55 -7.80 37.01 26.83
C GLY A 55 -8.44 35.66 26.69
N THR A 56 -9.61 35.51 27.30
CA THR A 56 -10.48 34.35 27.24
C THR A 56 -11.81 34.74 26.60
N PHE A 57 -12.18 34.11 25.54
CA PHE A 57 -13.49 34.22 24.94
C PHE A 57 -14.26 32.92 25.12
N SER A 58 -15.45 33.00 25.67
CA SER A 58 -16.39 31.86 25.75
C SER A 58 -17.66 32.19 25.00
N ASN A 59 -18.13 31.31 24.12
CA ASN A 59 -19.39 31.49 23.46
C ASN A 59 -20.53 30.77 24.20
N SER A 60 -21.76 31.19 23.93
CA SER A 60 -22.96 30.63 24.51
C SER A 60 -23.23 29.16 24.10
N ALA A 61 -22.54 28.67 23.06
CA ALA A 61 -22.58 27.28 22.63
C ALA A 61 -21.71 26.35 23.48
N GLY A 62 -20.75 26.90 24.25
CA GLY A 62 -19.87 26.16 25.16
C GLY A 62 -18.43 25.99 24.64
N ASP A 63 -18.05 26.64 23.52
CA ASP A 63 -16.65 26.70 23.13
C ASP A 63 -15.89 27.76 23.91
N VAL A 64 -14.58 27.53 24.16
CA VAL A 64 -13.72 28.46 24.87
C VAL A 64 -12.41 28.64 24.11
N TYR A 65 -12.04 29.90 23.85
CA TYR A 65 -10.72 30.27 23.35
C TYR A 65 -9.91 31.00 24.43
N ILE A 66 -8.70 30.58 24.66
CA ILE A 66 -7.74 31.21 25.58
C ILE A 66 -6.47 31.51 24.78
N GLY A 67 -6.19 32.79 24.52
CA GLY A 67 -5.06 33.09 23.67
C GLY A 67 -4.91 34.58 23.33
N GLU A 68 -4.18 34.83 22.26
CA GLU A 68 -3.90 36.16 21.75
C GLU A 68 -4.97 36.65 20.78
N PHE A 69 -5.30 37.92 20.87
CA PHE A 69 -6.24 38.62 19.99
C PHE A 69 -5.57 39.81 19.32
N LYS A 70 -6.00 40.13 18.12
CA LYS A 70 -5.67 41.31 17.37
C LYS A 70 -6.88 41.87 16.66
N ASN A 71 -7.30 43.10 17.06
CA ASN A 71 -8.45 43.79 16.47
C ASN A 71 -9.69 42.89 16.37
N ASN A 72 -10.17 42.40 17.53
CA ASN A 72 -11.34 41.52 17.71
C ASN A 72 -11.20 40.12 17.12
N LYS A 73 -10.03 39.70 16.65
CA LYS A 73 -9.82 38.41 16.02
C LYS A 73 -8.80 37.57 16.76
N MET A 74 -9.05 36.27 16.90
CA MET A 74 -8.05 35.30 17.37
C MET A 74 -6.82 35.36 16.47
N SER A 75 -5.65 35.50 17.10
CA SER A 75 -4.35 35.71 16.43
C SER A 75 -3.24 35.21 17.33
N GLY A 76 -2.03 34.96 16.77
CA GLY A 76 -0.90 34.50 17.59
C GLY A 76 -1.10 33.06 18.13
N TRP A 77 -0.68 32.81 19.36
CA TRP A 77 -0.85 31.52 20.02
C TRP A 77 -2.12 31.47 20.87
N GLY A 78 -2.83 30.31 20.80
CA GLY A 78 -4.01 30.12 21.66
C GLY A 78 -4.53 28.69 21.64
N ASN A 79 -5.32 28.40 22.70
CA ASN A 79 -5.98 27.13 22.91
C ASN A 79 -7.47 27.30 22.66
N TYR A 80 -8.04 26.47 21.81
CA TYR A 80 -9.47 26.42 21.55
C TYR A 80 -10.05 25.10 22.06
N ILE A 81 -10.90 25.18 23.04
CA ILE A 81 -11.63 24.05 23.63
C ILE A 81 -13.00 24.03 23.00
N TYR A 82 -13.24 23.04 22.16
CA TYR A 82 -14.52 22.85 21.51
C TYR A 82 -15.54 22.25 22.49
N LYS A 83 -16.80 22.60 22.37
CA LYS A 83 -17.91 22.02 23.13
C LYS A 83 -17.94 20.49 23.12
N ASN A 84 -17.52 19.89 22.01
CA ASN A 84 -17.48 18.43 21.86
C ASN A 84 -16.27 17.76 22.55
N GLY A 85 -15.43 18.53 23.25
CA GLY A 85 -14.27 18.06 23.99
C GLY A 85 -12.96 17.99 23.20
N ASN A 86 -12.98 18.30 21.90
CA ASN A 86 -11.74 18.45 21.15
C ASN A 86 -10.95 19.68 21.64
N ILE A 87 -9.61 19.66 21.53
CA ILE A 87 -8.77 20.78 21.94
C ILE A 87 -7.77 21.07 20.82
N TYR A 88 -7.75 22.31 20.35
CA TYR A 88 -6.70 22.79 19.47
C TYR A 88 -5.75 23.72 20.22
N GLU A 89 -4.46 23.44 20.15
CA GLU A 89 -3.38 24.26 20.69
C GLU A 89 -2.45 24.68 19.55
N GLY A 90 -2.36 25.96 19.23
CA GLY A 90 -1.51 26.36 18.12
C GLY A 90 -1.67 27.80 17.68
N LYS A 91 -1.17 28.07 16.48
CA LYS A 91 -1.21 29.40 15.88
C LYS A 91 -2.55 29.69 15.22
N TRP A 92 -2.95 30.95 15.36
CA TRP A 92 -4.19 31.54 14.84
C TRP A 92 -3.88 32.76 13.99
N LYS A 93 -4.67 32.96 12.96
CA LYS A 93 -4.66 34.15 12.10
C LYS A 93 -6.06 34.48 11.63
N ASN A 94 -6.58 35.65 12.04
CA ASN A 94 -7.92 36.11 11.67
C ASN A 94 -9.00 35.03 11.90
N ASP A 95 -9.09 34.54 13.13
CA ASP A 95 -10.07 33.53 13.61
C ASP A 95 -9.91 32.12 13.01
N LYS A 96 -8.81 31.86 12.32
CA LYS A 96 -8.52 30.57 11.68
C LYS A 96 -7.25 29.96 12.20
N ARG A 97 -7.21 28.65 12.35
CA ARG A 97 -5.97 27.89 12.60
C ARG A 97 -5.03 28.12 11.41
N ASP A 98 -3.85 28.65 11.67
CA ASP A 98 -2.90 29.03 10.62
C ASP A 98 -1.48 29.05 11.19
N GLY A 99 -0.64 28.11 10.78
CA GLY A 99 0.69 27.83 11.31
C GLY A 99 0.79 26.47 11.99
N GLN A 100 1.72 26.31 12.92
CA GLN A 100 1.88 25.07 13.67
C GLN A 100 0.82 24.92 14.75
N GLY A 101 0.30 23.71 14.91
CA GLY A 101 -0.68 23.42 15.95
C GLY A 101 -0.96 21.93 16.14
N THR A 102 -1.52 21.62 17.30
CA THR A 102 -1.91 20.28 17.72
C THR A 102 -3.43 20.24 17.92
N LEU A 103 -4.10 19.28 17.32
CA LEU A 103 -5.51 18.99 17.57
C LEU A 103 -5.63 17.66 18.29
N SER A 104 -6.10 17.68 19.53
CA SER A 104 -6.43 16.51 20.32
C SER A 104 -7.93 16.27 20.21
N TYR A 105 -8.31 15.09 19.71
CA TYR A 105 -9.70 14.69 19.59
C TYR A 105 -10.20 14.00 20.86
N ILE A 106 -11.47 14.13 21.16
CA ILE A 106 -12.10 13.50 22.34
C ILE A 106 -11.98 11.97 22.33
N ASN A 107 -11.87 11.35 21.14
CA ASN A 107 -11.70 9.90 21.01
C ASN A 107 -10.26 9.43 21.33
N GLY A 108 -9.33 10.36 21.61
CA GLY A 108 -7.94 10.07 21.93
C GLY A 108 -6.94 10.23 20.77
N ASP A 109 -7.42 10.41 19.52
CA ASP A 109 -6.55 10.70 18.39
C ASP A 109 -5.86 12.05 18.58
N LYS A 110 -4.66 12.21 18.03
CA LYS A 110 -3.89 13.45 18.16
C LYS A 110 -3.13 13.78 16.89
N TYR A 111 -3.50 14.89 16.26
CA TYR A 111 -2.78 15.44 15.12
C TYR A 111 -1.84 16.56 15.55
N LYS A 112 -0.61 16.56 15.04
CA LYS A 112 0.37 17.64 15.19
C LYS A 112 0.96 17.97 13.82
N GLY A 113 0.85 19.22 13.39
CA GLY A 113 1.38 19.63 12.09
C GLY A 113 1.00 21.05 11.71
N LYS A 114 1.15 21.35 10.43
CA LYS A 114 0.90 22.67 9.86
C LYS A 114 -0.55 22.83 9.44
N TRP A 115 -1.07 24.04 9.66
CA TRP A 115 -2.43 24.45 9.32
C TRP A 115 -2.42 25.67 8.42
N THR A 116 -3.37 25.77 7.51
CA THR A 116 -3.65 26.99 6.75
C THR A 116 -5.17 27.12 6.57
N LYS A 117 -5.71 28.24 7.06
CA LYS A 117 -7.15 28.55 6.97
C LYS A 117 -8.03 27.38 7.43
N ASP A 118 -7.74 26.84 8.62
CA ASP A 118 -8.41 25.70 9.26
C ASP A 118 -8.16 24.31 8.66
N LYS A 119 -7.31 24.18 7.66
CA LYS A 119 -6.99 22.93 7.00
C LYS A 119 -5.58 22.43 7.29
N ARG A 120 -5.43 21.13 7.50
CA ARG A 120 -4.12 20.47 7.61
C ARG A 120 -3.43 20.49 6.25
N ILE A 121 -2.15 20.87 6.24
CA ILE A 121 -1.31 20.95 5.05
C ILE A 121 0.15 20.62 5.37
N GLY A 122 0.93 20.23 4.34
CA GLY A 122 2.37 19.95 4.50
C GLY A 122 2.61 18.82 5.51
N ASP A 123 3.78 18.79 6.12
CA ASP A 123 4.16 17.72 7.04
C ASP A 123 3.35 17.76 8.34
N GLY A 124 2.90 16.58 8.76
CA GLY A 124 2.16 16.40 10.00
C GLY A 124 2.02 14.95 10.41
N THR A 125 1.99 14.72 11.72
CA THR A 125 1.86 13.40 12.34
C THR A 125 0.49 13.27 12.97
N ILE A 126 -0.18 12.14 12.76
CA ILE A 126 -1.37 11.75 13.53
C ILE A 126 -1.10 10.43 14.28
N ASN A 127 -1.40 10.45 15.57
CA ASN A 127 -1.43 9.25 16.41
C ASN A 127 -2.88 8.88 16.66
N PHE A 128 -3.27 7.68 16.29
CA PHE A 128 -4.61 7.14 16.51
C PHE A 128 -4.68 6.43 17.86
N VAL A 129 -5.83 6.47 18.49
CA VAL A 129 -6.08 5.80 19.78
C VAL A 129 -5.84 4.29 19.74
N ASN A 130 -6.00 3.68 18.55
CA ASN A 130 -5.75 2.25 18.34
C ASN A 130 -4.25 1.89 18.26
N GLY A 131 -3.34 2.86 18.41
CA GLY A 131 -1.89 2.67 18.34
C GLY A 131 -1.29 2.82 16.92
N SER A 132 -2.11 2.97 15.89
CA SER A 132 -1.60 3.29 14.55
C SER A 132 -1.05 4.72 14.50
N THR A 133 -0.09 4.99 13.62
CA THR A 133 0.45 6.34 13.40
C THR A 133 0.62 6.63 11.92
N TYR A 134 0.44 7.87 11.53
CA TYR A 134 0.87 8.35 10.22
C TYR A 134 1.79 9.55 10.40
N ASP A 135 2.89 9.57 9.65
CA ASP A 135 3.83 10.69 9.57
C ASP A 135 4.12 10.98 8.11
N GLY A 136 3.78 12.17 7.64
CA GLY A 136 3.95 12.53 6.24
C GLY A 136 3.13 13.74 5.81
N GLU A 137 2.90 13.82 4.50
CA GLU A 137 2.31 14.99 3.86
C GLU A 137 0.78 15.00 3.91
N TRP A 138 0.24 16.21 4.13
CA TRP A 138 -1.18 16.52 4.20
C TRP A 138 -1.55 17.59 3.19
N LYS A 139 -2.71 17.46 2.56
CA LYS A 139 -3.28 18.44 1.65
C LYS A 139 -4.77 18.56 1.85
N ASN A 140 -5.21 19.78 2.28
CA ASN A 140 -6.63 20.07 2.51
C ASN A 140 -7.35 19.07 3.41
N ASP A 141 -6.75 18.67 4.53
CA ASP A 141 -7.22 17.69 5.52
C ASP A 141 -7.07 16.21 5.14
N TYR A 142 -6.59 15.89 3.95
CA TYR A 142 -6.34 14.52 3.50
C TYR A 142 -4.84 14.18 3.59
N ILE A 143 -4.52 12.92 3.86
CA ILE A 143 -3.21 12.33 3.61
C ILE A 143 -3.02 12.33 2.07
N ASP A 144 -2.05 13.11 1.58
CA ASP A 144 -1.79 13.29 0.14
C ASP A 144 -0.34 13.77 -0.05
N GLY A 145 0.49 12.98 -0.69
CA GLY A 145 1.94 13.13 -0.84
C GLY A 145 2.69 11.91 -0.32
N TYR A 146 3.91 12.07 0.15
CA TYR A 146 4.72 10.98 0.69
C TYR A 146 4.58 10.86 2.22
N GLY A 147 4.56 9.61 2.72
CA GLY A 147 4.50 9.40 4.17
C GLY A 147 4.50 7.95 4.59
N THR A 148 4.71 7.73 5.89
CA THR A 148 4.77 6.43 6.55
C THR A 148 3.55 6.22 7.43
N PHE A 149 2.87 5.11 7.22
CA PHE A 149 1.78 4.65 8.07
C PHE A 149 2.21 3.38 8.81
N ASN A 150 2.30 3.46 10.14
CA ASN A 150 2.50 2.30 11.00
C ASN A 150 1.13 1.83 11.50
N TYR A 151 0.76 0.62 11.14
CA TYR A 151 -0.49 0.01 11.56
C TYR A 151 -0.35 -0.61 12.96
N SER A 152 -1.42 -0.63 13.72
CA SER A 152 -1.44 -1.19 15.08
C SER A 152 -1.15 -2.71 15.15
N ASN A 153 -1.28 -3.42 14.03
CA ASN A 153 -0.94 -4.83 13.90
C ASN A 153 0.56 -5.08 13.61
N GLY A 154 1.35 -4.01 13.45
CA GLY A 154 2.78 -4.08 13.16
C GLY A 154 3.14 -3.98 11.67
N ASP A 155 2.16 -3.93 10.77
CA ASP A 155 2.44 -3.63 9.36
C ASP A 155 2.92 -2.18 9.19
N ILE A 156 3.70 -1.93 8.15
CA ILE A 156 4.21 -0.59 7.80
C ILE A 156 4.01 -0.35 6.32
N TYR A 157 3.46 0.80 5.98
CA TYR A 157 3.49 1.30 4.60
C TYR A 157 4.28 2.59 4.54
N GLU A 158 5.24 2.66 3.63
CA GLU A 158 6.02 3.85 3.30
C GLU A 158 5.93 4.12 1.82
N GLY A 159 5.41 5.27 1.41
CA GLY A 159 5.24 5.57 -0.01
C GLY A 159 4.28 6.72 -0.29
N GLU A 160 3.83 6.76 -1.54
CA GLU A 160 2.95 7.80 -2.04
C GLU A 160 1.49 7.56 -1.63
N TRP A 161 0.82 8.65 -1.30
CA TRP A 161 -0.59 8.70 -0.91
C TRP A 161 -1.36 9.68 -1.78
N LYS A 162 -2.59 9.36 -2.09
CA LYS A 162 -3.52 10.23 -2.79
C LYS A 162 -4.90 10.14 -2.16
N ASN A 163 -5.37 11.24 -1.56
CA ASN A 163 -6.68 11.29 -0.89
C ASN A 163 -6.86 10.07 0.05
N GLU A 164 -5.93 9.87 0.99
CA GLU A 164 -5.94 8.80 2.01
C GLU A 164 -5.80 7.37 1.47
N LYS A 165 -5.44 7.20 0.18
CA LYS A 165 -5.20 5.91 -0.44
C LYS A 165 -3.74 5.76 -0.83
N LYS A 166 -3.20 4.55 -0.68
CA LYS A 166 -1.89 4.19 -1.25
C LYS A 166 -1.98 4.32 -2.77
N GLU A 167 -1.05 5.06 -3.36
CA GLU A 167 -0.99 5.36 -4.79
C GLU A 167 0.49 5.46 -5.21
N GLY A 168 0.82 5.33 -6.51
CA GLY A 168 2.20 5.48 -6.99
C GLY A 168 3.16 4.43 -6.42
N GLN A 169 4.37 4.85 -6.09
CA GLN A 169 5.40 3.95 -5.55
C GLN A 169 5.32 3.84 -4.03
N GLY A 170 5.52 2.63 -3.51
CA GLY A 170 5.58 2.43 -2.07
C GLY A 170 5.95 1.02 -1.66
N THR A 171 6.46 0.92 -0.44
CA THR A 171 6.83 -0.32 0.23
C THR A 171 5.84 -0.65 1.32
N PHE A 172 5.29 -1.86 1.30
CA PHE A 172 4.48 -2.41 2.37
C PHE A 172 5.25 -3.56 3.03
N THR A 173 5.57 -3.41 4.30
CA THR A 173 6.20 -4.43 5.12
C THR A 173 5.14 -5.03 6.04
N TYR A 174 4.91 -6.31 5.89
CA TYR A 174 4.00 -7.07 6.74
C TYR A 174 4.66 -7.40 8.08
N PHE A 175 3.87 -7.55 9.13
CA PHE A 175 4.39 -7.81 10.46
C PHE A 175 5.14 -9.15 10.57
N ASP A 176 4.81 -10.11 9.70
CA ASP A 176 5.45 -11.44 9.61
C ASP A 176 6.80 -11.42 8.88
N GLY A 177 7.16 -10.29 8.28
CA GLY A 177 8.43 -10.08 7.60
C GLY A 177 8.38 -10.17 6.08
N ASP A 178 7.23 -10.51 5.49
CA ASP A 178 7.03 -10.36 4.06
C ASP A 178 7.12 -8.88 3.66
N SER A 179 7.47 -8.58 2.41
CA SER A 179 7.44 -7.21 1.94
C SER A 179 7.09 -7.11 0.45
N TYR A 180 6.38 -6.04 0.11
CA TYR A 180 6.11 -5.65 -1.27
C TYR A 180 6.66 -4.25 -1.53
N GLU A 181 7.41 -4.09 -2.59
CA GLU A 181 7.90 -2.80 -3.11
C GLU A 181 7.46 -2.66 -4.56
N GLY A 182 6.71 -1.60 -4.88
CA GLY A 182 6.23 -1.39 -6.24
C GLY A 182 5.07 -0.42 -6.35
N GLU A 183 4.34 -0.56 -7.47
CA GLU A 183 3.26 0.32 -7.82
C GLU A 183 1.96 -0.02 -7.08
N TRP A 184 1.29 1.03 -6.62
CA TRP A 184 0.01 0.99 -5.92
C TRP A 184 -1.03 1.81 -6.67
N LYS A 185 -2.26 1.35 -6.67
CA LYS A 185 -3.41 2.07 -7.20
C LYS A 185 -4.61 1.88 -6.28
N SER A 186 -5.04 2.98 -5.62
CA SER A 186 -6.20 2.97 -4.72
C SER A 186 -6.14 1.84 -3.67
N ASN A 187 -5.01 1.73 -2.95
CA ASN A 187 -4.69 0.72 -1.93
C ASN A 187 -4.39 -0.70 -2.44
N ILE A 188 -4.33 -0.92 -3.74
CA ILE A 188 -4.18 -2.23 -4.39
C ILE A 188 -2.83 -2.30 -5.10
N LYS A 189 -2.09 -3.42 -4.98
CA LYS A 189 -0.88 -3.69 -5.77
C LYS A 189 -1.28 -3.80 -7.25
N ASN A 190 -0.69 -2.93 -8.10
CA ASN A 190 -1.06 -2.87 -9.50
C ASN A 190 0.06 -2.21 -10.31
N GLY A 191 0.56 -2.85 -11.36
CA GLY A 191 1.71 -2.40 -12.14
C GLY A 191 2.93 -3.27 -11.90
N ILE A 192 4.11 -2.70 -11.83
CA ILE A 192 5.35 -3.44 -11.59
C ILE A 192 5.71 -3.42 -10.11
N GLY A 193 6.12 -4.57 -9.59
CA GLY A 193 6.58 -4.65 -8.21
C GLY A 193 7.31 -5.93 -7.85
N ALA A 194 8.03 -5.87 -6.75
CA ALA A 194 8.76 -6.99 -6.15
C ALA A 194 8.10 -7.41 -4.85
N PHE A 195 7.99 -8.71 -4.63
CA PHE A 195 7.54 -9.29 -3.37
C PHE A 195 8.64 -10.19 -2.81
N SER A 196 9.08 -9.90 -1.60
CA SER A 196 10.05 -10.71 -0.86
C SER A 196 9.31 -11.46 0.25
N TYR A 197 9.35 -12.78 0.18
CA TYR A 197 8.76 -13.66 1.19
C TYR A 197 9.75 -13.94 2.31
N ILE A 198 9.29 -14.08 3.54
CA ILE A 198 10.13 -14.39 4.70
C ILE A 198 10.86 -15.74 4.57
N ASN A 199 10.30 -16.68 3.78
CA ASN A 199 10.95 -17.94 3.47
C ASN A 199 12.15 -17.81 2.52
N GLY A 200 12.42 -16.59 2.00
CA GLY A 200 13.51 -16.29 1.09
C GLY A 200 13.15 -16.30 -0.39
N ASP A 201 11.94 -16.68 -0.77
CA ASP A 201 11.48 -16.55 -2.15
C ASP A 201 11.37 -15.07 -2.54
N LYS A 202 11.61 -14.77 -3.85
CA LYS A 202 11.49 -13.39 -4.36
C LYS A 202 10.82 -13.38 -5.71
N TYR A 203 9.68 -12.71 -5.78
CA TYR A 203 8.99 -12.44 -7.03
C TYR A 203 9.26 -11.02 -7.50
N GLN A 204 9.50 -10.84 -8.79
CA GLN A 204 9.55 -9.54 -9.46
C GLN A 204 8.78 -9.61 -10.78
N GLY A 205 7.79 -8.75 -10.96
CA GLY A 205 6.98 -8.77 -12.17
C GLY A 205 5.73 -7.90 -12.08
N GLN A 206 4.78 -8.25 -12.95
CA GLN A 206 3.52 -7.53 -13.07
C GLN A 206 2.50 -7.98 -12.02
N TRP A 207 1.74 -6.99 -11.54
CA TRP A 207 0.67 -7.14 -10.57
C TRP A 207 -0.62 -6.54 -11.10
N LYS A 208 -1.73 -7.18 -10.82
CA LYS A 208 -3.06 -6.68 -11.13
C LYS A 208 -4.03 -7.10 -10.03
N ASN A 209 -4.67 -6.12 -9.40
CA ASN A 209 -5.63 -6.36 -8.32
C ASN A 209 -5.06 -7.27 -7.21
N ASP A 210 -3.89 -6.90 -6.66
CA ASP A 210 -3.15 -7.61 -5.62
C ASP A 210 -2.59 -8.99 -6.01
N LYS A 211 -2.74 -9.43 -7.26
CA LYS A 211 -2.29 -10.72 -7.76
C LYS A 211 -1.16 -10.58 -8.78
N ARG A 212 -0.27 -11.56 -8.81
CA ARG A 212 0.70 -11.71 -9.90
C ARG A 212 -0.07 -12.02 -11.18
N ASP A 213 0.07 -11.14 -12.19
CA ASP A 213 -0.67 -11.24 -13.45
C ASP A 213 0.10 -10.52 -14.56
N GLY A 214 0.44 -11.22 -15.62
CA GLY A 214 1.33 -10.75 -16.69
C GLY A 214 2.68 -11.46 -16.67
N THR A 215 3.77 -10.77 -16.92
CA THR A 215 5.13 -11.35 -16.91
C THR A 215 5.82 -11.15 -15.58
N GLY A 216 6.57 -12.15 -15.14
CA GLY A 216 7.32 -12.05 -13.91
C GLY A 216 8.25 -13.23 -13.66
N VAL A 217 9.21 -12.99 -12.77
CA VAL A 217 10.23 -13.94 -12.35
C VAL A 217 10.04 -14.23 -10.86
N ILE A 218 10.05 -15.50 -10.48
CA ILE A 218 10.21 -15.90 -9.09
C ILE A 218 11.54 -16.67 -8.95
N ASN A 219 12.32 -16.28 -7.96
CA ASN A 219 13.47 -17.01 -7.49
C ASN A 219 13.10 -17.64 -6.15
N TYR A 220 13.12 -18.96 -6.08
CA TYR A 220 12.81 -19.71 -4.88
C TYR A 220 14.05 -19.81 -3.97
N ALA A 221 13.84 -19.90 -2.67
CA ALA A 221 14.91 -20.01 -1.68
C ALA A 221 15.78 -21.26 -1.87
N ASN A 222 15.24 -22.32 -2.47
CA ASN A 222 15.97 -23.55 -2.80
C ASN A 222 16.87 -23.41 -4.05
N GLY A 223 16.89 -22.23 -4.70
CA GLY A 223 17.65 -21.94 -5.90
C GLY A 223 16.93 -22.24 -7.23
N ASP A 224 15.71 -22.78 -7.18
CA ASP A 224 14.89 -22.92 -8.39
C ASP A 224 14.42 -21.53 -8.88
N LYS A 225 14.09 -21.45 -10.16
CA LYS A 225 13.62 -20.20 -10.79
C LYS A 225 12.50 -20.49 -11.77
N TYR A 226 11.48 -19.66 -11.77
CA TYR A 226 10.54 -19.57 -12.88
C TYR A 226 10.59 -18.17 -13.50
N ASP A 227 10.56 -18.12 -14.84
CA ASP A 227 10.55 -16.90 -15.63
C ASP A 227 9.52 -17.03 -16.74
N GLY A 228 8.41 -16.29 -16.64
CA GLY A 228 7.33 -16.46 -17.59
C GLY A 228 6.06 -15.70 -17.26
N HIS A 229 4.94 -16.22 -17.77
CA HIS A 229 3.63 -15.61 -17.61
C HIS A 229 2.92 -16.10 -16.34
N TRP A 230 2.18 -15.20 -15.74
CA TRP A 230 1.36 -15.39 -14.54
C TRP A 230 -0.07 -14.96 -14.82
N LYS A 231 -1.04 -15.62 -14.20
CA LYS A 231 -2.44 -15.23 -14.24
C LYS A 231 -3.10 -15.53 -12.91
N ASN A 232 -3.61 -14.50 -12.24
CA ASN A 232 -4.27 -14.60 -10.93
C ASN A 232 -3.45 -15.41 -9.90
N ASP A 233 -2.14 -15.13 -9.76
CA ASP A 233 -1.16 -15.80 -8.90
C ASP A 233 -0.66 -17.17 -9.35
N TYR A 234 -1.19 -17.74 -10.43
CA TYR A 234 -0.76 -19.01 -10.98
C TYR A 234 0.23 -18.82 -12.13
N ILE A 235 1.19 -19.72 -12.23
CA ILE A 235 2.01 -19.87 -13.45
C ILE A 235 1.09 -20.27 -14.60
N HIS A 236 1.16 -19.55 -15.72
CA HIS A 236 0.26 -19.73 -16.85
C HIS A 236 0.96 -19.33 -18.16
N GLY A 237 0.46 -19.84 -19.33
CA GLY A 237 1.02 -19.48 -20.63
C GLY A 237 2.44 -19.99 -20.81
N LYS A 238 3.33 -19.21 -21.42
CA LYS A 238 4.70 -19.65 -21.71
C LYS A 238 5.67 -19.23 -20.61
N GLY A 239 6.59 -20.14 -20.27
CA GLY A 239 7.60 -19.85 -19.27
C GLY A 239 8.73 -20.87 -19.23
N ILE A 240 9.77 -20.51 -18.49
CA ILE A 240 10.97 -21.30 -18.26
C ILE A 240 11.06 -21.58 -16.76
N PHE A 241 11.08 -22.85 -16.41
CA PHE A 241 11.41 -23.30 -15.06
C PHE A 241 12.78 -23.94 -15.06
N THR A 242 13.65 -23.48 -14.17
CA THR A 242 15.00 -23.99 -13.97
C THR A 242 15.11 -24.53 -12.56
N SER A 243 15.47 -25.80 -12.42
CA SER A 243 15.72 -26.40 -11.12
C SER A 243 17.14 -26.87 -10.99
N LEU A 244 17.76 -26.59 -9.84
CA LEU A 244 19.12 -27.07 -9.55
C LEU A 244 19.19 -28.60 -9.37
N ALA A 245 18.09 -29.21 -8.94
CA ALA A 245 18.03 -30.64 -8.60
C ALA A 245 17.23 -31.49 -9.61
N GLY A 246 16.38 -30.87 -10.41
CA GLY A 246 15.34 -31.60 -11.16
C GLY A 246 15.34 -31.46 -12.67
N GLY A 247 16.19 -30.57 -13.22
CA GLY A 247 16.23 -30.27 -14.67
C GLY A 247 15.38 -29.04 -15.04
N ASN A 248 15.33 -28.74 -16.35
CA ASN A 248 14.76 -27.49 -16.87
C ASN A 248 13.56 -27.77 -17.78
N TYR A 249 12.52 -26.96 -17.66
CA TYR A 249 11.37 -26.99 -18.55
C TYR A 249 11.19 -25.65 -19.26
N ILE A 250 10.99 -25.71 -20.57
CA ILE A 250 10.63 -24.57 -21.40
C ILE A 250 9.35 -24.93 -22.14
N GLY A 251 8.23 -24.28 -21.85
CA GLY A 251 6.98 -24.65 -22.49
C GLY A 251 5.76 -23.90 -21.95
N GLU A 252 4.63 -24.54 -22.21
CA GLU A 252 3.30 -24.03 -21.84
C GLU A 252 2.87 -24.55 -20.47
N TRP A 253 2.16 -23.66 -19.73
CA TRP A 253 1.71 -23.86 -18.37
C TRP A 253 0.22 -23.50 -18.25
N GLU A 254 -0.50 -24.26 -17.45
CA GLU A 254 -1.88 -23.97 -17.05
C GLU A 254 -2.02 -24.22 -15.55
N SER A 255 -2.30 -23.15 -14.76
CA SER A 255 -2.54 -23.24 -13.31
C SER A 255 -1.46 -24.03 -12.58
N ASP A 256 -0.20 -23.56 -12.71
CA ASP A 256 1.04 -24.10 -12.10
C ASP A 256 1.49 -25.47 -12.64
N MET A 257 0.78 -26.06 -13.59
CA MET A 257 1.11 -27.36 -14.18
C MET A 257 1.62 -27.22 -15.61
N LYS A 258 2.60 -28.05 -16.00
CA LYS A 258 3.00 -28.19 -17.42
C LYS A 258 1.82 -28.73 -18.22
N ASP A 259 1.34 -27.94 -19.18
CA ASP A 259 0.19 -28.29 -20.02
C ASP A 259 0.34 -27.63 -21.40
N GLY A 260 0.22 -28.39 -22.48
CA GLY A 260 0.50 -27.96 -23.84
C GLY A 260 1.87 -28.46 -24.35
N HIS A 261 2.56 -27.67 -25.15
CA HIS A 261 3.84 -28.08 -25.75
C HIS A 261 5.03 -27.56 -24.90
N GLY A 262 6.03 -28.45 -24.73
CA GLY A 262 7.22 -28.05 -24.00
C GLY A 262 8.41 -29.02 -24.19
N THR A 263 9.56 -28.52 -23.78
CA THR A 263 10.83 -29.26 -23.73
C THR A 263 11.28 -29.39 -22.29
N PHE A 264 11.59 -30.58 -21.86
CA PHE A 264 12.17 -30.86 -20.55
C PHE A 264 13.56 -31.47 -20.73
N SER A 265 14.58 -30.81 -20.19
CA SER A 265 15.95 -31.29 -20.11
C SER A 265 16.19 -31.88 -18.73
N TYR A 266 16.42 -33.16 -18.65
CA TYR A 266 16.68 -33.90 -17.42
C TYR A 266 18.12 -33.72 -16.94
N VAL A 267 18.38 -33.97 -15.69
CA VAL A 267 19.73 -33.88 -15.07
C VAL A 267 20.72 -34.89 -15.67
N ASN A 268 20.22 -36.02 -16.18
CA ASN A 268 20.98 -37.06 -16.82
C ASN A 268 21.19 -36.82 -18.35
N ASP A 269 20.94 -35.60 -18.81
CA ASP A 269 21.04 -35.15 -20.21
C ASP A 269 20.00 -35.78 -21.17
N ASP A 270 19.01 -36.48 -20.69
CA ASP A 270 17.85 -36.84 -21.51
C ASP A 270 17.07 -35.57 -21.87
N ILE A 271 16.48 -35.52 -23.07
CA ILE A 271 15.69 -34.39 -23.52
C ILE A 271 14.35 -34.90 -24.08
N TYR A 272 13.26 -34.50 -23.42
CA TYR A 272 11.92 -34.71 -23.95
C TYR A 272 11.38 -33.44 -24.59
N LYS A 273 10.83 -33.55 -25.80
CA LYS A 273 10.12 -32.48 -26.50
C LYS A 273 8.78 -33.00 -27.00
N GLY A 274 7.68 -32.47 -26.52
CA GLY A 274 6.37 -32.94 -26.87
C GLY A 274 5.24 -32.32 -26.10
N GLN A 275 4.11 -32.98 -26.07
CA GLN A 275 2.92 -32.55 -25.37
C GLN A 275 2.94 -32.98 -23.90
N TRP A 276 2.38 -32.10 -23.07
CA TRP A 276 2.22 -32.27 -21.65
C TRP A 276 0.76 -32.11 -21.26
N LYS A 277 0.33 -32.83 -20.26
CA LYS A 277 -0.99 -32.69 -19.65
C LYS A 277 -0.90 -32.91 -18.15
N ASN A 278 -1.22 -31.86 -17.35
CA ASN A 278 -1.16 -31.91 -15.89
C ASN A 278 0.19 -32.51 -15.41
N ASP A 279 1.32 -31.88 -15.78
CA ASP A 279 2.70 -32.26 -15.44
C ASP A 279 3.19 -33.61 -16.01
N LYS A 280 2.37 -34.31 -16.76
CA LYS A 280 2.73 -35.60 -17.34
C LYS A 280 2.91 -35.52 -18.85
N ARG A 281 3.89 -36.23 -19.37
CA ARG A 281 4.02 -36.44 -20.85
C ARG A 281 2.76 -37.06 -21.38
N GLY A 282 2.19 -36.50 -22.45
CA GLY A 282 0.95 -36.96 -23.08
C GLY A 282 0.95 -36.66 -24.57
N GLY A 283 -0.05 -37.19 -25.32
CA GLY A 283 -0.13 -36.93 -26.75
C GLY A 283 1.06 -37.41 -27.54
N THR A 284 1.67 -36.56 -28.39
CA THR A 284 2.85 -36.91 -29.19
C THR A 284 4.11 -36.22 -28.62
N GLY A 285 5.21 -36.96 -28.69
CA GLY A 285 6.50 -36.39 -28.22
C GLY A 285 7.70 -37.28 -28.57
N VAL A 286 8.85 -36.63 -28.50
CA VAL A 286 10.17 -37.23 -28.75
C VAL A 286 10.99 -37.17 -27.50
N ILE A 287 11.61 -38.27 -27.11
CA ILE A 287 12.71 -38.27 -26.11
C ILE A 287 14.00 -38.71 -26.79
N ASN A 288 15.02 -37.92 -26.55
CA ASN A 288 16.40 -38.30 -26.87
C ASN A 288 17.09 -38.64 -25.54
N TYR A 289 17.56 -39.85 -25.40
CA TYR A 289 18.26 -40.30 -24.22
C TYR A 289 19.76 -39.97 -24.33
N ALA A 290 20.41 -39.73 -23.22
CA ALA A 290 21.84 -39.40 -23.14
C ALA A 290 22.72 -40.50 -23.74
N ASN A 291 22.30 -41.78 -23.72
CA ASN A 291 23.01 -42.90 -24.31
C ASN A 291 22.90 -42.96 -25.85
N GLY A 292 22.20 -42.00 -26.47
CA GLY A 292 22.01 -41.95 -27.93
C GLY A 292 20.74 -42.64 -28.43
N ASP A 293 19.98 -43.29 -27.57
CA ASP A 293 18.69 -43.86 -27.95
C ASP A 293 17.66 -42.74 -28.18
N ARG A 294 16.63 -43.04 -28.99
CA ARG A 294 15.53 -42.10 -29.26
C ARG A 294 14.20 -42.83 -29.37
N TYR A 295 13.19 -42.23 -28.74
CA TYR A 295 11.79 -42.61 -29.00
C TYR A 295 11.04 -41.42 -29.60
N ASP A 296 10.18 -41.73 -30.60
CA ASP A 296 9.32 -40.75 -31.27
C ASP A 296 7.91 -41.41 -31.42
N GLY A 297 6.92 -40.88 -30.71
CA GLY A 297 5.60 -41.52 -30.71
C GLY A 297 4.64 -40.95 -29.68
N ASN A 298 3.65 -41.79 -29.34
CA ASN A 298 2.58 -41.41 -28.43
C ASN A 298 2.94 -41.66 -26.98
N TRP A 299 2.42 -40.78 -26.13
CA TRP A 299 2.60 -40.77 -24.68
C TRP A 299 1.26 -40.68 -23.96
N LYS A 300 1.10 -41.36 -22.83
CA LYS A 300 -0.09 -41.32 -21.99
C LYS A 300 0.32 -41.41 -20.53
N ASN A 301 -0.10 -40.41 -19.73
CA ASN A 301 0.16 -40.36 -18.28
C ASN A 301 1.65 -40.52 -17.93
N GLY A 302 2.56 -39.95 -18.71
CA GLY A 302 4.01 -39.99 -18.47
C GLY A 302 4.73 -41.19 -19.14
N HIS A 303 3.99 -42.19 -19.67
CA HIS A 303 4.54 -43.40 -20.25
C HIS A 303 4.45 -43.40 -21.77
N ILE A 304 5.38 -44.09 -22.44
CA ILE A 304 5.27 -44.46 -23.84
C ILE A 304 4.04 -45.36 -24.01
N HIS A 305 3.17 -45.01 -24.99
CA HIS A 305 1.91 -45.70 -25.19
C HIS A 305 1.45 -45.54 -26.65
N GLY A 306 0.67 -46.49 -27.16
CA GLY A 306 0.16 -46.43 -28.52
C GLY A 306 1.27 -46.61 -29.57
N LYS A 307 1.19 -45.94 -30.71
CA LYS A 307 2.15 -46.13 -31.81
C LYS A 307 3.40 -45.25 -31.63
N GLY A 308 4.56 -45.83 -31.92
CA GLY A 308 5.83 -45.11 -31.87
C GLY A 308 6.99 -45.83 -32.49
N THR A 309 8.06 -45.11 -32.65
CA THR A 309 9.34 -45.58 -33.19
C THR A 309 10.42 -45.44 -32.13
N PHE A 310 11.08 -46.51 -31.79
CA PHE A 310 12.29 -46.51 -30.97
C PHE A 310 13.49 -46.78 -31.84
N LEU A 311 14.52 -46.00 -31.73
CA LEU A 311 15.83 -46.18 -32.39
C LEU A 311 16.87 -46.25 -31.28
N ASN A 312 17.64 -47.35 -31.24
CA ASN A 312 18.75 -47.43 -30.29
C ASN A 312 20.04 -46.80 -30.87
N SER A 313 21.02 -46.61 -30.03
CA SER A 313 22.33 -46.01 -30.39
C SER A 313 23.13 -46.89 -31.38
N ALA A 314 22.81 -48.19 -31.50
CA ALA A 314 23.45 -49.09 -32.47
C ALA A 314 22.81 -49.02 -33.85
N GLY A 315 21.67 -48.28 -34.00
CA GLY A 315 20.97 -48.15 -35.27
C GLY A 315 19.78 -49.14 -35.46
N ASP A 316 19.51 -50.01 -34.49
CA ASP A 316 18.35 -50.88 -34.54
C ASP A 316 17.05 -50.12 -34.26
N LYS A 317 15.99 -50.44 -35.03
CA LYS A 317 14.76 -49.69 -34.99
C LYS A 317 13.55 -50.62 -34.72
N TYR A 318 12.69 -50.21 -33.78
CA TYR A 318 11.39 -50.80 -33.60
C TYR A 318 10.31 -49.79 -33.96
N ILE A 319 9.39 -50.20 -34.80
CA ILE A 319 8.22 -49.40 -35.18
C ILE A 319 6.99 -50.26 -34.82
N GLY A 320 6.18 -49.80 -33.85
CA GLY A 320 5.08 -50.61 -33.41
C GLY A 320 4.25 -50.01 -32.28
N GLU A 321 3.51 -50.87 -31.64
CA GLU A 321 2.63 -50.55 -30.55
C GLU A 321 3.32 -50.70 -29.19
N TRP A 322 2.90 -49.86 -28.22
CA TRP A 322 3.46 -49.76 -26.89
C TRP A 322 2.35 -49.67 -25.85
N GLU A 323 2.51 -50.32 -24.73
CA GLU A 323 1.67 -50.18 -23.54
C GLU A 323 2.55 -49.97 -22.30
N LYS A 324 2.46 -48.79 -21.66
CA LYS A 324 3.21 -48.46 -20.44
C LYS A 324 4.69 -48.77 -20.52
N ASP A 325 5.37 -48.22 -21.52
CA ASP A 325 6.82 -48.33 -21.80
C ASP A 325 7.26 -49.72 -22.34
N ILE A 326 6.34 -50.64 -22.51
CA ILE A 326 6.59 -52.01 -23.01
C ILE A 326 6.14 -52.11 -24.48
N LYS A 327 6.96 -52.75 -25.31
CA LYS A 327 6.58 -53.08 -26.68
C LYS A 327 5.49 -54.17 -26.63
N GLU A 328 4.28 -53.85 -27.12
CA GLU A 328 3.11 -54.74 -27.06
C GLU A 328 2.27 -54.55 -28.31
N GLY A 329 1.63 -55.63 -28.76
CA GLY A 329 0.84 -55.61 -29.99
C GLY A 329 1.68 -55.77 -31.27
N GLN A 330 1.22 -55.14 -32.36
CA GLN A 330 1.88 -55.31 -33.67
C GLN A 330 3.05 -54.37 -33.83
N GLY A 331 4.19 -54.89 -34.29
CA GLY A 331 5.38 -54.10 -34.53
C GLY A 331 6.40 -54.78 -35.45
N LYS A 332 7.31 -53.96 -35.93
CA LYS A 332 8.39 -54.40 -36.85
C LYS A 332 9.74 -53.99 -36.24
N PHE A 333 10.64 -54.93 -36.15
CA PHE A 333 12.07 -54.72 -35.94
C PHE A 333 12.82 -54.56 -37.25
N ILE A 334 13.75 -53.65 -37.29
CA ILE A 334 14.68 -53.45 -38.40
C ILE A 334 16.07 -53.31 -37.74
N TYR A 335 16.95 -54.26 -37.99
CA TYR A 335 18.29 -54.27 -37.44
C TYR A 335 19.23 -53.43 -38.29
N SER A 336 20.28 -52.89 -37.69
CA SER A 336 21.28 -52.09 -38.36
C SER A 336 22.04 -52.82 -39.47
N ASN A 337 22.10 -54.16 -39.40
CA ASN A 337 22.64 -55.03 -40.45
C ASN A 337 21.70 -55.27 -41.65
N GLY A 338 20.46 -54.74 -41.59
CA GLY A 338 19.46 -54.85 -42.65
C GLY A 338 18.45 -55.98 -42.47
N ASP A 339 18.54 -56.83 -41.45
CA ASP A 339 17.57 -57.87 -41.13
C ASP A 339 16.23 -57.23 -40.63
N ARG A 340 15.12 -57.98 -40.79
CA ARG A 340 13.74 -57.47 -40.49
C ARG A 340 12.92 -58.48 -39.75
#